data_3b82823310df227154e4f9e55759488b
#
_entry.id   3b82823310df227154e4f9e55759488b
#
_cell.length_a   1.000
_cell.length_b   1.000
_cell.length_c   1.000
_cell.angle_alpha   90.00
_cell.angle_beta   90.00
_cell.angle_gamma   90.00
#
_symmetry.space_group_name_H-M   'P 1'
#
loop_
_entity.id
_entity.type
_entity.pdbx_description
1 polymer ?
#
loop_
_entity_poly.entity_id
_entity_poly.type
_entity_poly.pdbx_seq_one_letter_code
_entity_poly.pdbx_strand_id
1 'polypeptide(L)'
;MNRLKITFACTCVITLLLGCTKAPTVVPLSEVPLTLSAEPTVLKIEPPLLRVNRDLSIRIQMKEKWDAEPPWKDIRLQDGTKVTIGAVLISDTGAKYHPIVIGSAGSELEIRFDDTVPKDVKIVMIELTSTHPLTALKVKWVDWNPK
;
A
#
# COMPACT_ATOMS: atom_id res chain seq x y z
N MET A 1 32.90 -52.31 -22.44
CA MET A 1 32.58 -50.88 -22.60
C MET A 1 31.13 -50.67 -22.18
N ASN A 2 30.89 -50.39 -20.90
CA ASN A 2 29.54 -50.16 -20.36
C ASN A 2 29.34 -48.66 -20.20
N ARG A 3 28.44 -48.10 -21.01
CA ARG A 3 28.00 -46.73 -20.90
C ARG A 3 26.96 -46.61 -19.78
N LEU A 4 27.33 -45.92 -18.75
CA LEU A 4 26.47 -45.56 -17.63
C LEU A 4 25.40 -44.59 -18.13
N LYS A 5 24.16 -45.02 -18.21
CA LYS A 5 23.00 -44.14 -18.39
C LYS A 5 22.60 -43.62 -17.03
N ILE A 6 23.00 -42.36 -16.71
CA ILE A 6 22.50 -41.66 -15.56
C ILE A 6 21.15 -41.07 -15.95
N THR A 7 20.13 -41.60 -15.36
CA THR A 7 18.74 -41.19 -15.55
C THR A 7 18.50 -39.89 -14.79
N PHE A 8 18.19 -38.82 -15.51
CA PHE A 8 17.65 -37.57 -14.99
C PHE A 8 16.21 -37.80 -14.52
N ALA A 9 16.03 -38.12 -13.27
CA ALA A 9 14.71 -38.24 -12.66
C ALA A 9 14.72 -37.77 -11.21
N CYS A 10 15.07 -36.51 -10.96
CA CYS A 10 14.95 -35.96 -9.62
C CYS A 10 14.80 -34.42 -9.59
N THR A 11 14.24 -33.79 -10.59
CA THR A 11 14.09 -32.32 -10.59
C THR A 11 12.63 -31.84 -10.62
N CYS A 12 11.65 -32.71 -10.59
CA CYS A 12 10.23 -32.32 -10.66
C CYS A 12 9.44 -32.39 -9.33
N VAL A 13 10.06 -32.74 -8.22
CA VAL A 13 9.31 -32.93 -6.95
C VAL A 13 9.44 -31.74 -5.99
N ILE A 14 10.40 -30.87 -6.19
CA ILE A 14 10.63 -29.73 -5.27
C ILE A 14 9.76 -28.50 -5.59
N THR A 15 9.17 -28.44 -6.78
CA THR A 15 8.34 -27.29 -7.21
C THR A 15 6.88 -27.34 -6.75
N LEU A 16 6.43 -28.43 -6.13
CA LEU A 16 5.03 -28.62 -5.72
C LEU A 16 4.75 -28.30 -4.24
N LEU A 17 5.74 -27.89 -3.45
CA LEU A 17 5.58 -27.54 -2.04
C LEU A 17 5.78 -26.05 -1.73
N LEU A 18 6.15 -25.25 -2.71
CA LEU A 18 6.03 -23.81 -2.60
C LEU A 18 4.57 -23.45 -2.88
N GLY A 19 3.72 -23.60 -1.86
CA GLY A 19 2.38 -23.07 -1.90
C GLY A 19 2.47 -21.61 -2.40
N CYS A 20 1.76 -21.29 -3.49
CA CYS A 20 1.71 -19.97 -4.10
C CYS A 20 1.22 -18.93 -3.09
N THR A 21 2.12 -18.41 -2.28
CA THR A 21 1.91 -17.12 -1.67
C THR A 21 2.00 -16.13 -2.82
N LYS A 22 0.85 -15.66 -3.32
CA LYS A 22 0.85 -14.53 -4.25
C LYS A 22 1.59 -13.40 -3.57
N ALA A 23 2.72 -13.00 -4.16
CA ALA A 23 3.42 -11.81 -3.73
C ALA A 23 2.45 -10.61 -3.74
N PRO A 24 2.57 -9.66 -2.80
CA PRO A 24 1.75 -8.46 -2.83
C PRO A 24 1.97 -7.72 -4.15
N THR A 25 0.89 -7.20 -4.73
CA THR A 25 1.00 -6.26 -5.85
C THR A 25 1.38 -4.90 -5.29
N VAL A 26 2.55 -4.41 -5.65
CA VAL A 26 3.05 -3.11 -5.21
C VAL A 26 3.23 -2.23 -6.43
N VAL A 27 2.55 -1.07 -6.43
CA VAL A 27 2.64 -0.08 -7.50
C VAL A 27 3.12 1.25 -6.91
N PRO A 28 4.28 1.79 -7.36
CA PRO A 28 4.71 3.12 -6.94
C PRO A 28 3.74 4.17 -7.50
N LEU A 29 3.27 5.07 -6.63
CA LEU A 29 2.39 6.19 -6.99
C LEU A 29 3.16 7.51 -7.03
N SER A 30 4.15 7.68 -6.17
CA SER A 30 5.12 8.76 -6.23
C SER A 30 6.47 8.30 -5.66
N GLU A 31 7.52 8.57 -6.40
CA GLU A 31 8.91 8.36 -5.97
C GLU A 31 9.65 9.70 -5.76
N VAL A 32 8.95 10.81 -5.99
CA VAL A 32 9.45 12.16 -5.66
C VAL A 32 8.81 12.64 -4.36
N PRO A 33 9.55 13.37 -3.51
CA PRO A 33 9.00 13.91 -2.28
C PRO A 33 7.79 14.80 -2.52
N LEU A 34 6.75 14.61 -1.70
CA LEU A 34 5.51 15.38 -1.72
C LEU A 34 5.32 16.06 -0.37
N THR A 35 4.83 17.29 -0.37
CA THR A 35 4.39 17.95 0.85
C THR A 35 2.91 17.65 1.09
N LEU A 36 2.60 17.06 2.23
CA LEU A 36 1.23 16.88 2.71
C LEU A 36 0.88 18.06 3.61
N SER A 37 -0.32 18.58 3.45
CA SER A 37 -0.84 19.72 4.23
C SER A 37 -2.37 19.62 4.39
N ALA A 38 -3.00 20.63 4.95
CA ALA A 38 -4.45 20.70 5.03
C ALA A 38 -5.12 20.81 3.64
N GLU A 39 -4.40 21.35 2.66
CA GLU A 39 -4.84 21.30 1.27
C GLU A 39 -4.53 19.92 0.66
N PRO A 40 -5.48 19.31 -0.08
CA PRO A 40 -5.27 18.01 -0.67
C PRO A 40 -4.10 17.97 -1.68
N THR A 41 -3.16 17.08 -1.45
CA THR A 41 -2.18 16.67 -2.46
C THR A 41 -2.79 15.58 -3.31
N VAL A 42 -2.95 15.84 -4.60
CA VAL A 42 -3.64 14.96 -5.54
C VAL A 42 -2.63 14.16 -6.37
N LEU A 43 -2.73 12.84 -6.32
CA LEU A 43 -1.99 11.91 -7.15
C LEU A 43 -2.94 11.30 -8.20
N LYS A 44 -2.67 11.53 -9.47
CA LYS A 44 -3.35 10.84 -10.57
C LYS A 44 -2.75 9.45 -10.76
N ILE A 45 -3.59 8.48 -11.04
CA ILE A 45 -3.20 7.08 -11.25
C ILE A 45 -3.46 6.71 -12.71
N GLU A 46 -2.39 6.53 -13.46
CA GLU A 46 -2.42 6.13 -14.86
C GLU A 46 -1.41 5.00 -15.11
N PRO A 47 -1.86 3.81 -15.57
CA PRO A 47 -3.26 3.42 -15.79
C PRO A 47 -4.04 3.25 -14.46
N PRO A 48 -5.39 3.29 -14.52
CA PRO A 48 -6.21 3.08 -13.33
C PRO A 48 -5.91 1.76 -12.61
N LEU A 49 -5.97 1.75 -11.28
CA LEU A 49 -5.73 0.57 -10.47
C LEU A 49 -7.05 -0.06 -10.00
N LEU A 50 -7.04 -1.38 -9.90
CA LEU A 50 -8.11 -2.19 -9.35
C LEU A 50 -7.62 -2.90 -8.09
N ARG A 51 -8.47 -3.00 -7.08
CA ARG A 51 -8.21 -3.91 -5.96
C ARG A 51 -8.43 -5.36 -6.43
N VAL A 52 -7.41 -6.19 -6.34
CA VAL A 52 -7.46 -7.60 -6.73
C VAL A 52 -7.58 -8.51 -5.52
N ASN A 53 -6.86 -8.19 -4.46
CA ASN A 53 -6.78 -9.00 -3.25
C ASN A 53 -7.74 -8.51 -2.15
N ARG A 54 -7.66 -9.13 -0.97
CA ARG A 54 -8.48 -8.78 0.18
C ARG A 54 -8.08 -7.46 0.80
N ASP A 55 -6.78 -7.29 1.05
CA ASP A 55 -6.24 -6.17 1.81
C ASP A 55 -5.64 -5.14 0.86
N LEU A 56 -6.14 -3.93 0.94
CA LEU A 56 -5.67 -2.79 0.17
C LEU A 56 -5.19 -1.70 1.10
N SER A 57 -3.97 -1.25 0.89
CA SER A 57 -3.41 -0.10 1.60
C SER A 57 -2.65 0.84 0.68
N ILE A 58 -2.59 2.11 1.10
CA ILE A 58 -1.62 3.09 0.63
C ILE A 58 -0.52 3.15 1.69
N ARG A 59 0.72 2.94 1.29
CA ARG A 59 1.87 3.05 2.18
C ARG A 59 2.70 4.27 1.83
N ILE A 60 3.10 4.98 2.86
CA ILE A 60 3.84 6.24 2.74
C ILE A 60 5.12 6.15 3.54
N GLN A 61 6.24 6.33 2.88
CA GLN A 61 7.52 6.55 3.55
C GLN A 61 7.62 8.02 3.93
N MET A 62 7.58 8.31 5.22
CA MET A 62 7.68 9.66 5.74
C MET A 62 9.12 10.08 5.97
N LYS A 63 9.43 11.37 5.83
CA LYS A 63 10.71 11.95 6.24
C LYS A 63 10.77 12.11 7.76
N GLU A 64 9.70 12.57 8.36
CA GLU A 64 9.55 12.77 9.78
C GLU A 64 9.47 11.43 10.51
N LYS A 65 10.00 11.37 11.73
CA LYS A 65 9.83 10.22 12.61
C LYS A 65 8.50 10.35 13.35
N TRP A 66 7.77 9.27 13.42
CA TRP A 66 6.40 9.23 13.93
C TRP A 66 6.07 7.89 14.58
N ASP A 67 5.04 7.88 15.41
CA ASP A 67 4.41 6.70 15.99
C ASP A 67 2.91 6.73 15.71
N ALA A 68 2.31 5.56 15.45
CA ALA A 68 0.88 5.43 15.29
C ALA A 68 0.20 5.44 16.67
N GLU A 69 -0.93 6.15 16.78
CA GLU A 69 -1.68 6.25 18.03
C GLU A 69 -3.08 5.62 17.93
N PRO A 70 -3.51 4.85 18.96
CA PRO A 70 -4.92 4.49 19.08
C PRO A 70 -5.79 5.75 19.19
N PRO A 71 -6.96 5.79 18.57
CA PRO A 71 -7.67 4.69 17.89
C PRO A 71 -7.30 4.49 16.42
N TRP A 72 -6.04 4.59 16.05
CA TRP A 72 -5.49 4.31 14.71
C TRP A 72 -6.05 5.24 13.60
N LYS A 73 -6.16 6.52 13.91
CA LYS A 73 -6.57 7.59 12.97
C LYS A 73 -5.55 8.70 12.86
N ASP A 74 -4.66 8.77 13.84
CA ASP A 74 -3.66 9.83 13.98
C ASP A 74 -2.28 9.22 14.17
N ILE A 75 -1.27 10.06 13.94
CA ILE A 75 0.12 9.78 14.28
C ILE A 75 0.63 10.84 15.26
N ARG A 76 1.68 10.50 16.00
CA ARG A 76 2.41 11.44 16.84
C ARG A 76 3.83 11.59 16.32
N LEU A 77 4.26 12.82 16.10
CA LEU A 77 5.64 13.15 15.75
C LEU A 77 6.55 13.10 16.99
N GLN A 78 7.86 13.05 16.78
CA GLN A 78 8.85 12.99 17.88
C GLN A 78 8.76 14.18 18.84
N ASP A 79 8.34 15.35 18.38
CA ASP A 79 8.15 16.55 19.19
C ASP A 79 6.82 16.54 20.00
N GLY A 80 6.04 15.45 19.90
CA GLY A 80 4.75 15.30 20.54
C GLY A 80 3.56 15.83 19.75
N THR A 81 3.78 16.42 18.58
CA THR A 81 2.68 16.95 17.73
C THR A 81 1.79 15.82 17.25
N LYS A 82 0.50 15.91 17.51
CA LYS A 82 -0.51 14.99 17.00
C LYS A 82 -0.95 15.43 15.60
N VAL A 83 -0.94 14.51 14.66
CA VAL A 83 -1.25 14.78 13.25
C VAL A 83 -2.29 13.80 12.76
N THR A 84 -3.37 14.33 12.17
CA THR A 84 -4.37 13.54 11.46
C THR A 84 -3.99 13.48 9.98
N ILE A 85 -3.90 12.26 9.44
CA ILE A 85 -3.67 12.02 8.02
C ILE A 85 -5.00 11.67 7.38
N GLY A 86 -5.34 12.34 6.29
CA GLY A 86 -6.49 12.02 5.45
C GLY A 86 -6.04 11.37 4.15
N ALA A 87 -6.81 10.39 3.69
CA ALA A 87 -6.66 9.82 2.37
C ALA A 87 -8.02 9.50 1.78
N VAL A 88 -8.21 9.78 0.50
CA VAL A 88 -9.43 9.47 -0.24
C VAL A 88 -9.05 8.86 -1.58
N LEU A 89 -9.56 7.67 -1.86
CA LEU A 89 -9.47 7.06 -3.19
C LEU A 89 -10.67 7.49 -4.02
N ILE A 90 -10.44 7.86 -5.26
CA ILE A 90 -11.48 8.35 -6.17
C ILE A 90 -11.50 7.46 -7.40
N SER A 91 -12.69 6.94 -7.73
CA SER A 91 -12.91 6.11 -8.91
C SER A 91 -13.08 6.92 -10.18
N ASP A 92 -13.07 6.23 -11.31
CA ASP A 92 -13.38 6.77 -12.63
C ASP A 92 -14.81 7.31 -12.75
N THR A 93 -15.73 6.86 -11.87
CA THR A 93 -17.10 7.38 -11.76
C THR A 93 -17.25 8.54 -10.79
N GLY A 94 -16.15 8.94 -10.11
CA GLY A 94 -16.15 9.99 -9.08
C GLY A 94 -16.58 9.51 -7.68
N ALA A 95 -16.80 8.22 -7.48
CA ALA A 95 -17.09 7.66 -6.16
C ALA A 95 -15.86 7.78 -5.25
N LYS A 96 -16.08 8.14 -3.98
CA LYS A 96 -15.04 8.37 -2.97
C LYS A 96 -15.04 7.25 -1.93
N TYR A 97 -13.83 6.75 -1.62
CA TYR A 97 -13.60 5.69 -0.64
C TYR A 97 -12.65 6.20 0.43
N HIS A 98 -13.04 5.98 1.69
CA HIS A 98 -12.30 6.43 2.87
C HIS A 98 -11.61 5.27 3.57
N PRO A 99 -10.48 5.51 4.23
CA PRO A 99 -9.76 4.47 4.94
C PRO A 99 -10.51 4.00 6.21
N ILE A 100 -10.25 2.77 6.61
CA ILE A 100 -10.77 2.19 7.85
C ILE A 100 -9.83 2.37 9.02
N VAL A 101 -8.50 2.38 8.76
CA VAL A 101 -7.49 2.48 9.80
C VAL A 101 -6.20 3.08 9.27
N ILE A 102 -5.47 3.78 10.12
CA ILE A 102 -4.11 4.27 9.89
C ILE A 102 -3.19 3.59 10.90
N GLY A 103 -2.11 2.99 10.43
CA GLY A 103 -1.19 2.25 11.25
C GLY A 103 0.23 2.27 10.70
N SER A 104 0.99 1.26 11.04
CA SER A 104 2.36 1.08 10.55
C SER A 104 2.55 -0.27 9.87
N ALA A 105 3.33 -0.28 8.79
CA ALA A 105 3.86 -1.47 8.15
C ALA A 105 5.38 -1.35 8.11
N GLY A 106 6.05 -1.89 9.14
CA GLY A 106 7.47 -1.62 9.39
C GLY A 106 7.70 -0.13 9.71
N SER A 107 8.51 0.55 8.93
CA SER A 107 8.79 1.99 9.05
C SER A 107 7.86 2.88 8.21
N GLU A 108 6.92 2.30 7.47
CA GLU A 108 6.01 3.03 6.59
C GLU A 108 4.67 3.28 7.29
N LEU A 109 4.10 4.45 7.05
CA LEU A 109 2.71 4.73 7.37
C LEU A 109 1.82 3.89 6.46
N GLU A 110 0.89 3.14 7.03
CA GLU A 110 -0.06 2.30 6.31
C GLU A 110 -1.48 2.84 6.50
N ILE A 111 -2.11 3.20 5.39
CA ILE A 111 -3.50 3.67 5.34
C ILE A 111 -4.32 2.58 4.67
N ARG A 112 -5.18 1.87 5.44
CA ARG A 112 -5.91 0.70 4.97
C ARG A 112 -7.32 1.05 4.51
N PHE A 113 -7.69 0.50 3.39
CA PHE A 113 -9.02 0.64 2.76
C PHE A 113 -9.77 -0.69 2.69
N ASP A 114 -9.08 -1.79 2.50
CA ASP A 114 -9.61 -3.15 2.44
C ASP A 114 -10.96 -3.24 1.68
N ASP A 115 -12.01 -3.74 2.31
CA ASP A 115 -13.32 -3.98 1.70
C ASP A 115 -14.12 -2.69 1.39
N THR A 116 -13.63 -1.51 1.78
CA THR A 116 -14.31 -0.25 1.43
C THR A 116 -14.27 0.01 -0.08
N VAL A 117 -13.27 -0.55 -0.78
CA VAL A 117 -13.13 -0.43 -2.24
C VAL A 117 -13.58 -1.72 -2.91
N PRO A 118 -14.66 -1.74 -3.71
CA PRO A 118 -15.07 -2.91 -4.50
C PRO A 118 -13.98 -3.34 -5.49
N LYS A 119 -13.92 -4.63 -5.81
CA LYS A 119 -12.85 -5.19 -6.68
C LYS A 119 -12.92 -4.76 -8.15
N ASP A 120 -14.09 -4.41 -8.62
CA ASP A 120 -14.37 -4.01 -10.01
C ASP A 120 -14.26 -2.50 -10.24
N VAL A 121 -13.96 -1.74 -9.19
CA VAL A 121 -13.86 -0.28 -9.27
C VAL A 121 -12.45 0.14 -9.67
N LYS A 122 -12.37 0.98 -10.70
CA LYS A 122 -11.13 1.58 -11.20
C LYS A 122 -10.81 2.84 -10.39
N ILE A 123 -9.71 2.82 -9.65
CA ILE A 123 -9.21 3.99 -8.93
C ILE A 123 -8.29 4.78 -9.85
N VAL A 124 -8.62 6.05 -10.03
CA VAL A 124 -7.93 6.97 -10.94
C VAL A 124 -7.21 8.10 -10.22
N MET A 125 -7.49 8.29 -8.93
CA MET A 125 -6.94 9.41 -8.17
C MET A 125 -6.87 9.09 -6.67
N ILE A 126 -5.87 9.66 -6.00
CA ILE A 126 -5.77 9.68 -4.54
C ILE A 126 -5.60 11.12 -4.08
N GLU A 127 -6.38 11.53 -3.08
CA GLU A 127 -6.18 12.78 -2.34
C GLU A 127 -5.57 12.45 -0.98
N LEU A 128 -4.48 13.12 -0.64
CA LEU A 128 -3.80 13.00 0.65
C LEU A 128 -3.81 14.35 1.37
N THR A 129 -4.14 14.35 2.66
CA THR A 129 -4.12 15.53 3.51
C THR A 129 -3.41 15.28 4.82
N SER A 130 -3.00 16.34 5.50
CA SER A 130 -2.40 16.28 6.83
C SER A 130 -2.70 17.56 7.59
N THR A 131 -3.05 17.45 8.87
CA THR A 131 -3.30 18.62 9.73
C THR A 131 -2.01 19.40 10.09
N HIS A 132 -0.85 18.82 9.83
CA HIS A 132 0.47 19.42 10.02
C HIS A 132 1.32 19.16 8.78
N PRO A 133 2.13 20.11 8.30
CA PRO A 133 2.99 19.90 7.13
C PRO A 133 3.93 18.70 7.34
N LEU A 134 3.88 17.72 6.42
CA LEU A 134 4.69 16.51 6.43
C LEU A 134 5.31 16.29 5.05
N THR A 135 6.43 15.58 5.01
CA THR A 135 7.08 15.19 3.77
C THR A 135 6.92 13.70 3.52
N ALA A 136 6.13 13.33 2.52
CA ALA A 136 6.05 11.98 2.00
C ALA A 136 7.19 11.77 0.99
N LEU A 137 8.16 10.92 1.32
CA LEU A 137 9.31 10.63 0.43
C LEU A 137 8.90 9.72 -0.72
N LYS A 138 8.02 8.75 -0.42
CA LYS A 138 7.46 7.81 -1.39
C LYS A 138 6.03 7.47 -1.03
N VAL A 139 5.20 7.26 -2.03
CA VAL A 139 3.83 6.77 -1.88
C VAL A 139 3.63 5.56 -2.79
N LYS A 140 3.06 4.49 -2.28
CA LYS A 140 2.78 3.28 -3.05
C LYS A 140 1.43 2.65 -2.72
N TRP A 141 0.83 2.03 -3.73
CA TRP A 141 -0.31 1.14 -3.63
C TRP A 141 0.18 -0.25 -3.26
N VAL A 142 -0.42 -0.88 -2.28
CA VAL A 142 -0.11 -2.26 -1.86
C VAL A 142 -1.42 -3.03 -1.74
N ASP A 143 -1.54 -4.05 -2.57
CA ASP A 143 -2.69 -4.92 -2.67
C ASP A 143 -2.24 -6.36 -2.42
N TRP A 144 -2.70 -6.98 -1.34
CA TRP A 144 -2.21 -8.28 -0.91
C TRP A 144 -3.26 -9.13 -0.22
N ASN A 145 -2.99 -10.42 -0.14
CA ASN A 145 -3.85 -11.39 0.53
C ASN A 145 -3.05 -12.04 1.66
N PRO A 146 -3.24 -11.60 2.91
CA PRO A 146 -2.63 -12.27 4.04
C PRO A 146 -3.19 -13.70 4.14
N LYS A 147 -2.33 -14.64 4.48
CA LYS A 147 -2.73 -16.03 4.74
C LYS A 147 -3.46 -16.15 6.07
#